data_426aea64bfa9a6ec202ce7483be2c50e
#
_entry.id   426aea64bfa9a6ec202ce7483be2c50e
#
_cell.length_a   1.000
_cell.length_b   1.000
_cell.length_c   1.000
_cell.angle_alpha   90.00
_cell.angle_beta   90.00
_cell.angle_gamma   90.00
#
_symmetry.space_group_name_H-M   'P 1'
#
loop_
_entity.id
_entity.type
_entity.pdbx_description
1 polymer ?
#
loop_
_entity_poly.entity_id
_entity_poly.type
_entity_poly.pdbx_seq_one_letter_code
_entity_poly.pdbx_strand_id
1 'polypeptide(L)'
;MPPLHIVALSLLLTRLCQAEETPAHLGPITGIVIDGDHIYSVSQAGVFRAAKRLAKPRFRVMSMASAPKKNAEPILLLGGGQPATSGEIAAIDPAMSTLARRKLGDDLVYSVGVSPDGKTAAAAMADGRVLTFDFPSLATESVIEASRHRAVVRVVAFSPDGQWLASAGLDGLVLLTPRKPGAKPIVLSDHSAGVESLAFAPDSSQFASGSRDGRVRLHSIGGRLLRTFQGVGEPPNATGFGQAPRVLCLAWGNTALIGGTSTGYVFRLPSGQGNWQPLHRNQAGPVYSVGQAPGQIVAGKTGQVFQLAEPAK
;
A
#
# COMPACT_ATOMS: atom_id res chain seq x y z
N MET A 1 -15.71 -48.94 -15.84
CA MET A 1 -16.31 -47.61 -15.60
C MET A 1 -15.66 -47.01 -14.38
N PRO A 2 -14.85 -45.97 -14.49
CA PRO A 2 -14.28 -45.24 -13.33
C PRO A 2 -15.39 -44.35 -12.74
N PRO A 3 -15.37 -44.14 -11.40
CA PRO A 3 -16.46 -43.44 -10.71
C PRO A 3 -16.48 -41.93 -11.03
N LEU A 4 -17.66 -41.43 -11.30
CA LEU A 4 -17.98 -40.03 -11.64
C LEU A 4 -17.49 -38.97 -10.63
N HIS A 5 -17.01 -39.36 -9.47
CA HIS A 5 -16.55 -38.44 -8.42
C HIS A 5 -15.17 -37.81 -8.66
N ILE A 6 -14.34 -38.36 -9.54
CA ILE A 6 -12.98 -37.85 -9.80
C ILE A 6 -13.01 -36.71 -10.85
N VAL A 7 -13.98 -36.70 -11.74
CA VAL A 7 -14.11 -35.68 -12.79
C VAL A 7 -14.64 -34.36 -12.23
N ALA A 8 -15.50 -34.42 -11.21
CA ALA A 8 -16.03 -33.19 -10.57
C ALA A 8 -14.99 -32.44 -9.74
N LEU A 9 -14.04 -33.16 -9.12
CA LEU A 9 -12.99 -32.53 -8.31
C LEU A 9 -11.89 -31.89 -9.16
N SER A 10 -11.61 -32.44 -10.34
CA SER A 10 -10.64 -31.83 -11.28
C SER A 10 -11.17 -30.57 -11.96
N LEU A 11 -12.48 -30.48 -12.19
CA LEU A 11 -13.13 -29.29 -12.73
C LEU A 11 -13.27 -28.16 -11.68
N LEU A 12 -13.33 -28.49 -10.40
CA LEU A 12 -13.33 -27.49 -9.32
C LEU A 12 -11.92 -26.93 -9.09
N LEU A 13 -10.88 -27.74 -9.21
CA LEU A 13 -9.48 -27.32 -9.09
C LEU A 13 -8.98 -26.50 -10.29
N THR A 14 -9.51 -26.73 -11.49
CA THR A 14 -9.18 -25.92 -12.66
C THR A 14 -9.89 -24.55 -12.68
N ARG A 15 -10.99 -24.38 -11.95
CA ARG A 15 -11.63 -23.07 -11.76
C ARG A 15 -10.89 -22.17 -10.73
N LEU A 16 -10.07 -22.74 -9.87
CA LEU A 16 -9.27 -21.99 -8.88
C LEU A 16 -7.98 -21.38 -9.47
N CYS A 17 -7.64 -21.68 -10.73
CA CYS A 17 -6.45 -21.16 -11.40
C CYS A 17 -6.72 -20.22 -12.58
N GLN A 18 -7.98 -19.91 -12.86
CA GLN A 18 -8.31 -18.81 -13.76
C GLN A 18 -8.36 -17.54 -12.91
N ALA A 19 -7.33 -16.69 -13.04
CA ALA A 19 -7.42 -15.31 -12.59
C ALA A 19 -8.69 -14.72 -13.21
N GLU A 20 -9.73 -14.48 -12.40
CA GLU A 20 -10.89 -13.74 -12.88
C GLU A 20 -10.36 -12.39 -13.36
N GLU A 21 -10.36 -12.19 -14.68
CA GLU A 21 -10.02 -10.92 -15.30
C GLU A 21 -11.05 -9.89 -14.84
N THR A 22 -10.67 -9.12 -13.83
CA THR A 22 -11.48 -7.98 -13.40
C THR A 22 -11.53 -6.96 -14.53
N PRO A 23 -12.66 -6.28 -14.75
CA PRO A 23 -12.79 -5.31 -15.84
C PRO A 23 -11.68 -4.29 -15.81
N ALA A 24 -11.21 -3.93 -16.99
CA ALA A 24 -10.03 -3.11 -17.20
C ALA A 24 -10.13 -1.77 -16.45
N HIS A 25 -9.34 -1.63 -15.43
CA HIS A 25 -9.02 -0.33 -14.87
C HIS A 25 -8.30 0.51 -15.94
N LEU A 26 -8.66 1.77 -16.08
CA LEU A 26 -7.87 2.71 -16.87
C LEU A 26 -6.68 3.17 -16.03
N GLY A 27 -5.47 2.79 -16.45
CA GLY A 27 -4.21 3.17 -15.80
C GLY A 27 -3.80 2.32 -14.59
N PRO A 28 -2.78 2.78 -13.85
CA PRO A 28 -2.24 2.06 -12.70
C PRO A 28 -3.27 1.86 -11.60
N ILE A 29 -3.23 0.70 -10.94
CA ILE A 29 -3.96 0.46 -9.70
C ILE A 29 -3.10 0.94 -8.54
N THR A 30 -3.44 2.09 -8.01
CA THR A 30 -2.63 2.83 -7.04
C THR A 30 -2.94 2.50 -5.59
N GLY A 31 -4.02 1.75 -5.33
CA GLY A 31 -4.36 1.31 -3.99
C GLY A 31 -5.22 0.05 -4.02
N ILE A 32 -4.94 -0.83 -3.07
CA ILE A 32 -5.73 -2.03 -2.76
C ILE A 32 -5.99 -2.01 -1.26
N VAL A 33 -7.26 -2.23 -0.89
CA VAL A 33 -7.70 -2.43 0.48
C VAL A 33 -8.42 -3.76 0.55
N ILE A 34 -8.09 -4.57 1.53
CA ILE A 34 -8.72 -5.85 1.79
C ILE A 34 -9.42 -5.75 3.15
N ASP A 35 -10.71 -6.03 3.18
CA ASP A 35 -11.52 -6.05 4.39
C ASP A 35 -12.40 -7.31 4.40
N GLY A 36 -12.02 -8.29 5.22
CA GLY A 36 -12.59 -9.63 5.17
C GLY A 36 -12.47 -10.23 3.77
N ASP A 37 -13.61 -10.63 3.19
CA ASP A 37 -13.69 -11.20 1.84
C ASP A 37 -13.77 -10.14 0.74
N HIS A 38 -13.77 -8.84 1.08
CA HIS A 38 -13.93 -7.76 0.14
C HIS A 38 -12.59 -7.15 -0.28
N ILE A 39 -12.34 -7.14 -1.59
CA ILE A 39 -11.18 -6.50 -2.19
C ILE A 39 -11.66 -5.21 -2.86
N TYR A 40 -11.18 -4.09 -2.35
CA TYR A 40 -11.37 -2.77 -2.96
C TYR A 40 -10.08 -2.40 -3.70
N SER A 41 -10.23 -1.85 -4.90
CA SER A 41 -9.12 -1.35 -5.69
C SER A 41 -9.43 0.02 -6.25
N VAL A 42 -8.40 0.84 -6.43
CA VAL A 42 -8.55 2.19 -6.96
C VAL A 42 -7.58 2.45 -8.10
N SER A 43 -8.08 3.14 -9.12
CA SER A 43 -7.32 3.66 -10.24
C SER A 43 -7.87 5.03 -10.66
N GLN A 44 -7.34 5.61 -11.74
CA GLN A 44 -7.88 6.83 -12.32
C GLN A 44 -9.34 6.69 -12.78
N ALA A 45 -9.80 5.46 -13.06
CA ALA A 45 -11.17 5.20 -13.50
C ALA A 45 -12.19 5.18 -12.34
N GLY A 46 -11.74 5.10 -11.08
CA GLY A 46 -12.60 5.10 -9.91
C GLY A 46 -12.23 4.06 -8.86
N VAL A 47 -13.19 3.82 -7.97
CA VAL A 47 -13.15 2.80 -6.92
C VAL A 47 -13.93 1.58 -7.38
N PHE A 48 -13.36 0.39 -7.16
CA PHE A 48 -13.94 -0.89 -7.56
C PHE A 48 -13.99 -1.85 -6.38
N ARG A 49 -15.00 -2.71 -6.35
CA ARG A 49 -15.08 -3.89 -5.49
C ARG A 49 -15.27 -5.11 -6.37
N ALA A 50 -14.35 -6.07 -6.29
CA ALA A 50 -14.22 -7.12 -7.28
C ALA A 50 -14.16 -6.49 -8.70
N ALA A 51 -14.98 -6.96 -9.63
CA ALA A 51 -15.03 -6.43 -10.99
C ALA A 51 -15.95 -5.22 -11.18
N LYS A 52 -16.71 -4.83 -10.15
CA LYS A 52 -17.75 -3.79 -10.27
C LYS A 52 -17.21 -2.43 -9.85
N ARG A 53 -17.30 -1.42 -10.73
CA ARG A 53 -17.04 -0.03 -10.37
C ARG A 53 -18.13 0.47 -9.42
N LEU A 54 -17.72 0.93 -8.24
CA LEU A 54 -18.62 1.42 -7.21
C LEU A 54 -18.79 2.93 -7.27
N ALA A 55 -17.67 3.67 -7.47
CA ALA A 55 -17.68 5.12 -7.50
C ALA A 55 -16.70 5.68 -8.54
N LYS A 56 -17.04 6.86 -9.06
CA LYS A 56 -16.13 7.71 -9.85
C LYS A 56 -15.94 9.01 -9.09
N PRO A 57 -14.89 9.14 -8.28
CA PRO A 57 -14.59 10.38 -7.59
C PRO A 57 -14.41 11.55 -8.56
N ARG A 58 -14.68 12.78 -8.09
CA ARG A 58 -14.53 14.00 -8.90
C ARG A 58 -13.07 14.41 -9.11
N PHE A 59 -12.14 13.74 -8.45
CA PHE A 59 -10.69 13.93 -8.58
C PHE A 59 -9.98 12.62 -8.89
N ARG A 60 -8.78 12.72 -9.44
CA ARG A 60 -7.92 11.55 -9.70
C ARG A 60 -7.46 10.96 -8.37
N VAL A 61 -7.83 9.73 -8.09
CA VAL A 61 -7.41 9.04 -6.86
C VAL A 61 -6.01 8.46 -7.04
N MET A 62 -5.16 8.71 -6.06
CA MET A 62 -3.78 8.23 -5.99
C MET A 62 -3.58 7.18 -4.91
N SER A 63 -4.41 7.20 -3.86
CA SER A 63 -4.29 6.30 -2.73
C SER A 63 -5.64 6.08 -2.07
N MET A 64 -5.78 4.95 -1.40
CA MET A 64 -6.96 4.56 -0.65
C MET A 64 -6.52 3.88 0.65
N ALA A 65 -7.22 4.18 1.73
CA ALA A 65 -7.11 3.51 3.02
C ALA A 65 -8.50 3.20 3.59
N SER A 66 -8.59 2.30 4.54
CA SER A 66 -9.84 1.98 5.23
C SER A 66 -9.69 2.11 6.74
N ALA A 67 -10.78 2.46 7.41
CA ALA A 67 -10.91 2.27 8.83
C ALA A 67 -11.44 0.86 9.11
N PRO A 68 -10.74 0.04 9.90
CA PRO A 68 -11.25 -1.28 10.26
C PRO A 68 -12.55 -1.11 11.06
N LYS A 69 -13.61 -1.78 10.64
CA LYS A 69 -14.89 -1.87 11.39
C LYS A 69 -15.15 -3.33 11.76
N LYS A 70 -15.44 -3.60 13.02
CA LYS A 70 -15.97 -4.90 13.44
C LYS A 70 -17.40 -5.02 12.90
N ASN A 71 -17.66 -6.07 12.09
CA ASN A 71 -18.99 -6.48 11.61
C ASN A 71 -19.73 -5.45 10.72
N ALA A 72 -19.04 -4.54 10.05
CA ALA A 72 -19.62 -3.62 9.09
C ALA A 72 -18.64 -3.35 7.95
N GLU A 73 -19.15 -3.00 6.77
CA GLU A 73 -18.29 -2.58 5.65
C GLU A 73 -17.48 -1.31 6.02
N PRO A 74 -16.23 -1.20 5.54
CA PRO A 74 -15.32 -0.13 5.96
C PRO A 74 -15.72 1.23 5.38
N ILE A 75 -15.46 2.31 6.13
CA ILE A 75 -15.39 3.64 5.54
C ILE A 75 -14.05 3.76 4.83
N LEU A 76 -14.07 4.16 3.56
CA LEU A 76 -12.87 4.35 2.76
C LEU A 76 -12.44 5.82 2.77
N LEU A 77 -11.15 6.04 2.93
CA LEU A 77 -10.51 7.33 2.72
C LEU A 77 -9.80 7.31 1.37
N LEU A 78 -10.14 8.25 0.52
CA LEU A 78 -9.51 8.46 -0.79
C LEU A 78 -8.62 9.70 -0.72
N GLY A 79 -7.47 9.65 -1.35
CA GLY A 79 -6.56 10.79 -1.52
C GLY A 79 -6.08 10.90 -2.96
N GLY A 80 -5.92 12.16 -3.43
CA GLY A 80 -5.47 12.41 -4.80
C GLY A 80 -5.53 13.86 -5.18
N GLY A 81 -5.97 14.15 -6.41
CA GLY A 81 -6.07 15.51 -6.95
C GLY A 81 -5.53 15.62 -8.36
N GLN A 82 -5.08 16.82 -8.72
CA GLN A 82 -4.41 17.13 -9.99
C GLN A 82 -3.08 17.82 -9.70
N PRO A 83 -1.98 17.41 -10.36
CA PRO A 83 -0.68 18.05 -10.17
C PRO A 83 -0.75 19.55 -10.37
N ALA A 84 -0.11 20.32 -9.49
CA ALA A 84 -0.04 21.79 -9.50
C ALA A 84 -1.42 22.49 -9.56
N THR A 85 -2.50 21.83 -9.14
CA THR A 85 -3.86 22.40 -9.21
C THR A 85 -4.67 22.09 -7.96
N SER A 86 -4.65 20.84 -7.48
CA SER A 86 -5.43 20.46 -6.30
C SER A 86 -4.90 19.21 -5.63
N GLY A 87 -4.91 19.21 -4.29
CA GLY A 87 -4.85 18.03 -3.45
C GLY A 87 -6.15 17.87 -2.70
N GLU A 88 -6.73 16.69 -2.72
CA GLU A 88 -8.04 16.43 -2.16
C GLU A 88 -8.08 15.10 -1.42
N ILE A 89 -8.87 15.07 -0.34
CA ILE A 89 -9.25 13.84 0.34
C ILE A 89 -10.77 13.75 0.45
N ALA A 90 -11.27 12.52 0.47
CA ALA A 90 -12.69 12.24 0.66
C ALA A 90 -12.90 10.97 1.50
N ALA A 91 -13.78 11.05 2.49
CA ALA A 91 -14.31 9.90 3.20
C ALA A 91 -15.61 9.45 2.52
N ILE A 92 -15.68 8.18 2.16
CA ILE A 92 -16.85 7.57 1.52
C ILE A 92 -17.34 6.38 2.32
N ASP A 93 -18.65 6.24 2.41
CA ASP A 93 -19.28 5.11 3.07
C ASP A 93 -19.34 3.87 2.15
N PRO A 94 -19.74 2.71 2.67
CA PRO A 94 -19.88 1.49 1.86
C PRO A 94 -20.90 1.61 0.71
N ALA A 95 -21.89 2.49 0.84
CA ALA A 95 -22.86 2.79 -0.22
C ALA A 95 -22.29 3.78 -1.26
N MET A 96 -21.01 4.15 -1.11
CA MET A 96 -20.26 5.10 -1.94
C MET A 96 -20.78 6.54 -1.88
N SER A 97 -21.52 6.89 -0.83
CA SER A 97 -21.88 8.28 -0.54
C SER A 97 -20.66 9.00 0.07
N THR A 98 -20.47 10.23 -0.32
CA THR A 98 -19.41 11.08 0.26
C THR A 98 -19.86 11.57 1.64
N LEU A 99 -19.19 11.10 2.69
CA LEU A 99 -19.43 11.56 4.06
C LEU A 99 -18.77 12.91 4.33
N ALA A 100 -17.55 13.07 3.84
CA ALA A 100 -16.80 14.31 3.94
C ALA A 100 -15.81 14.43 2.77
N ARG A 101 -15.51 15.68 2.39
CA ARG A 101 -14.51 16.00 1.36
C ARG A 101 -13.78 17.27 1.76
N ARG A 102 -12.46 17.30 1.49
CA ARG A 102 -11.62 18.44 1.80
C ARG A 102 -10.55 18.68 0.73
N LYS A 103 -10.41 19.93 0.30
CA LYS A 103 -9.26 20.41 -0.48
C LYS A 103 -8.13 20.77 0.49
N LEU A 104 -6.90 20.28 0.23
CA LEU A 104 -5.73 20.42 1.12
C LEU A 104 -4.67 21.40 0.57
N GLY A 105 -4.80 21.83 -0.67
CA GLY A 105 -3.85 22.71 -1.32
C GLY A 105 -3.89 22.56 -2.84
N ASP A 106 -2.86 23.08 -3.49
CA ASP A 106 -2.79 23.16 -4.95
C ASP A 106 -1.91 22.05 -5.55
N ASP A 107 -1.54 21.02 -4.78
CA ASP A 107 -0.78 19.90 -5.30
C ASP A 107 -1.25 18.56 -4.70
N LEU A 108 -0.86 17.47 -5.35
CA LEU A 108 -1.35 16.11 -5.11
C LEU A 108 -1.21 15.61 -3.67
N VAL A 109 -2.19 14.82 -3.25
CA VAL A 109 -2.09 13.86 -2.15
C VAL A 109 -1.62 12.53 -2.72
N TYR A 110 -0.44 12.08 -2.35
CA TYR A 110 0.14 10.84 -2.86
C TYR A 110 -0.27 9.59 -2.08
N SER A 111 -0.47 9.75 -0.78
CA SER A 111 -0.84 8.64 0.09
C SER A 111 -1.77 9.12 1.20
N VAL A 112 -2.68 8.25 1.59
CA VAL A 112 -3.54 8.43 2.75
C VAL A 112 -3.46 7.21 3.65
N GLY A 113 -3.68 7.43 4.96
CA GLY A 113 -3.77 6.37 5.96
C GLY A 113 -4.88 6.67 6.95
N VAL A 114 -5.43 5.63 7.58
CA VAL A 114 -6.40 5.74 8.68
C VAL A 114 -5.84 5.00 9.88
N SER A 115 -5.94 5.61 11.05
CA SER A 115 -5.47 5.00 12.28
C SER A 115 -6.31 3.75 12.65
N PRO A 116 -5.73 2.76 13.35
CA PRO A 116 -6.43 1.53 13.68
C PRO A 116 -7.69 1.71 14.51
N ASP A 117 -7.77 2.80 15.30
CA ASP A 117 -8.96 3.18 16.06
C ASP A 117 -10.06 3.84 15.21
N GLY A 118 -9.79 4.08 13.93
CA GLY A 118 -10.71 4.70 12.99
C GLY A 118 -11.03 6.16 13.30
N LYS A 119 -10.20 6.87 14.08
CA LYS A 119 -10.48 8.25 14.50
C LYS A 119 -9.63 9.30 13.82
N THR A 120 -8.50 8.93 13.24
CA THR A 120 -7.55 9.85 12.64
C THR A 120 -7.24 9.42 11.21
N ALA A 121 -7.33 10.35 10.27
CA ALA A 121 -6.80 10.22 8.93
C ALA A 121 -5.45 10.93 8.81
N ALA A 122 -4.56 10.45 7.93
CA ALA A 122 -3.33 11.12 7.56
C ALA A 122 -3.24 11.26 6.04
N ALA A 123 -2.59 12.33 5.57
CA ALA A 123 -2.35 12.60 4.16
C ALA A 123 -0.90 13.02 3.91
N ALA A 124 -0.27 12.40 2.92
CA ALA A 124 1.07 12.70 2.42
C ALA A 124 0.97 13.64 1.21
N MET A 125 1.56 14.82 1.34
CA MET A 125 1.46 15.87 0.34
C MET A 125 2.68 15.95 -0.58
N ALA A 126 2.46 16.40 -1.80
CA ALA A 126 3.53 16.67 -2.76
C ALA A 126 4.49 17.78 -2.30
N ASP A 127 4.02 18.73 -1.49
CA ASP A 127 4.81 19.85 -0.97
C ASP A 127 5.67 19.51 0.26
N GLY A 128 5.73 18.24 0.66
CA GLY A 128 6.52 17.75 1.78
C GLY A 128 5.80 17.75 3.13
N ARG A 129 4.54 18.22 3.19
CA ARG A 129 3.75 18.19 4.43
C ARG A 129 3.14 16.81 4.67
N VAL A 130 2.99 16.48 5.95
CA VAL A 130 2.12 15.40 6.44
C VAL A 130 1.03 16.04 7.27
N LEU A 131 -0.21 15.82 6.85
CA LEU A 131 -1.41 16.38 7.49
C LEU A 131 -2.20 15.28 8.19
N THR A 132 -2.83 15.62 9.30
CA THR A 132 -3.77 14.73 10.01
C THR A 132 -5.12 15.39 10.20
N PHE A 133 -6.18 14.57 10.28
CA PHE A 133 -7.57 15.00 10.34
C PHE A 133 -8.35 14.10 11.29
N ASP A 134 -9.44 14.62 11.84
CA ASP A 134 -10.47 13.79 12.46
C ASP A 134 -11.15 12.93 11.38
N PHE A 135 -11.30 11.64 11.63
CA PHE A 135 -11.93 10.74 10.67
C PHE A 135 -13.24 10.18 11.25
N PRO A 136 -14.33 10.08 10.45
CA PRO A 136 -14.42 10.36 9.02
C PRO A 136 -14.81 11.80 8.65
N SER A 137 -15.01 12.70 9.62
CA SER A 137 -15.52 14.06 9.39
C SER A 137 -14.58 14.96 8.59
N LEU A 138 -13.27 14.69 8.63
CA LEU A 138 -12.20 15.51 8.05
C LEU A 138 -12.23 16.99 8.52
N ALA A 139 -12.80 17.23 9.72
CA ALA A 139 -13.09 18.58 10.20
C ALA A 139 -11.86 19.33 10.69
N THR A 140 -11.07 18.71 11.57
CA THR A 140 -9.87 19.32 12.15
C THR A 140 -8.66 18.96 11.29
N GLU A 141 -7.83 19.95 11.00
CA GLU A 141 -6.56 19.76 10.29
C GLU A 141 -5.41 20.09 11.22
N SER A 142 -4.42 19.23 11.29
CA SER A 142 -3.17 19.47 11.99
C SER A 142 -2.00 19.15 11.08
N VAL A 143 -1.07 20.08 10.99
CA VAL A 143 0.22 19.84 10.29
C VAL A 143 1.17 19.20 11.28
N ILE A 144 1.75 18.07 10.91
CA ILE A 144 2.82 17.47 11.71
C ILE A 144 4.14 18.13 11.28
N GLU A 145 4.42 19.30 11.84
CA GLU A 145 5.62 20.09 11.50
C GLU A 145 6.93 19.30 11.71
N ALA A 146 6.96 18.45 12.72
CA ALA A 146 8.11 17.61 13.00
C ALA A 146 8.35 16.53 11.92
N SER A 147 7.35 16.23 11.09
CA SER A 147 7.43 15.28 9.97
C SER A 147 7.47 15.99 8.62
N ARG A 148 8.06 17.18 8.55
CA ARG A 148 8.21 17.89 7.28
C ARG A 148 9.38 17.35 6.47
N HIS A 149 9.04 16.75 5.33
CA HIS A 149 9.99 16.29 4.33
C HIS A 149 10.50 17.46 3.47
N ARG A 150 11.69 17.30 2.90
CA ARG A 150 12.29 18.28 1.97
C ARG A 150 11.89 18.08 0.52
N ALA A 151 11.13 17.02 0.25
CA ALA A 151 10.60 16.66 -1.06
C ALA A 151 9.22 16.02 -0.92
N VAL A 152 8.66 15.58 -2.03
CA VAL A 152 7.36 14.88 -2.09
C VAL A 152 7.29 13.75 -1.07
N VAL A 153 6.27 13.75 -0.22
CA VAL A 153 5.95 12.62 0.65
C VAL A 153 5.18 11.58 -0.17
N ARG A 154 5.75 10.39 -0.29
CA ARG A 154 5.19 9.33 -1.13
C ARG A 154 4.25 8.40 -0.40
N VAL A 155 4.46 8.22 0.89
CA VAL A 155 3.71 7.26 1.69
C VAL A 155 3.58 7.71 3.13
N VAL A 156 2.40 7.43 3.70
CA VAL A 156 2.12 7.48 5.14
C VAL A 156 1.48 6.17 5.59
N ALA A 157 1.81 5.73 6.80
CA ALA A 157 1.23 4.53 7.40
C ALA A 157 1.15 4.68 8.92
N PHE A 158 0.04 4.25 9.53
CA PHE A 158 -0.07 4.09 10.97
C PHE A 158 0.43 2.71 11.40
N SER A 159 1.07 2.62 12.56
CA SER A 159 1.34 1.32 13.17
C SER A 159 0.05 0.64 13.62
N PRO A 160 -0.03 -0.71 13.62
CA PRO A 160 -1.22 -1.44 14.03
C PRO A 160 -1.67 -1.17 15.47
N ASP A 161 -0.75 -0.84 16.40
CA ASP A 161 -1.07 -0.40 17.76
C ASP A 161 -1.54 1.05 17.86
N GLY A 162 -1.50 1.78 16.73
CA GLY A 162 -1.91 3.17 16.64
C GLY A 162 -1.00 4.17 17.34
N GLN A 163 0.18 3.78 17.82
CA GLN A 163 1.07 4.69 18.56
C GLN A 163 1.99 5.52 17.67
N TRP A 164 2.20 5.09 16.41
CA TRP A 164 3.13 5.70 15.49
C TRP A 164 2.47 6.05 14.15
N LEU A 165 2.97 7.13 13.56
CA LEU A 165 2.75 7.48 12.16
C LEU A 165 4.11 7.52 11.47
N ALA A 166 4.31 6.65 10.48
CA ALA A 166 5.47 6.69 9.60
C ALA A 166 5.14 7.47 8.34
N SER A 167 6.08 8.31 7.88
CA SER A 167 6.05 8.95 6.57
C SER A 167 7.37 8.79 5.85
N ALA A 168 7.34 8.71 4.53
CA ALA A 168 8.56 8.62 3.73
C ALA A 168 8.39 9.29 2.37
N GLY A 169 9.51 9.76 1.80
CA GLY A 169 9.44 10.58 0.61
C GLY A 169 10.65 10.51 -0.32
N LEU A 170 10.62 11.36 -1.32
CA LEU A 170 11.65 11.43 -2.36
C LEU A 170 12.98 12.02 -1.85
N ASP A 171 13.00 12.57 -0.64
CA ASP A 171 14.22 12.98 0.06
C ASP A 171 15.04 11.80 0.61
N GLY A 172 14.54 10.56 0.48
CA GLY A 172 15.20 9.35 0.97
C GLY A 172 15.01 9.12 2.47
N LEU A 173 14.27 9.98 3.16
CA LEU A 173 14.05 9.88 4.60
C LEU A 173 12.81 9.03 4.92
N VAL A 174 12.88 8.35 6.06
CA VAL A 174 11.71 7.82 6.77
C VAL A 174 11.62 8.54 8.11
N LEU A 175 10.47 9.15 8.37
CA LEU A 175 10.18 9.83 9.64
C LEU A 175 9.17 8.98 10.41
N LEU A 176 9.56 8.53 11.60
CA LEU A 176 8.71 7.76 12.50
C LEU A 176 8.26 8.68 13.64
N THR A 177 7.03 9.16 13.57
CA THR A 177 6.47 10.17 14.48
C THR A 177 5.59 9.50 15.53
N PRO A 178 5.94 9.62 16.83
CA PRO A 178 5.06 9.15 17.90
C PRO A 178 3.75 9.96 17.90
N ARG A 179 2.61 9.32 18.09
CA ARG A 179 1.31 10.02 18.24
C ARG A 179 1.11 10.62 19.64
N LYS A 180 2.16 10.68 20.43
CA LYS A 180 2.18 11.34 21.74
C LYS A 180 2.49 12.83 21.55
N PRO A 181 1.69 13.75 22.11
CA PRO A 181 1.92 15.18 22.02
C PRO A 181 3.34 15.56 22.48
N GLY A 182 4.01 16.45 21.74
CA GLY A 182 5.34 16.94 22.04
C GLY A 182 6.51 15.97 21.81
N ALA A 183 6.25 14.74 21.40
CA ALA A 183 7.31 13.79 21.09
C ALA A 183 7.97 14.13 19.75
N LYS A 184 9.29 13.98 19.68
CA LYS A 184 10.06 14.22 18.46
C LYS A 184 10.05 12.97 17.56
N PRO A 185 10.04 13.13 16.23
CA PRO A 185 10.17 12.01 15.31
C PRO A 185 11.57 11.41 15.35
N ILE A 186 11.64 10.11 15.06
CA ILE A 186 12.89 9.43 14.74
C ILE A 186 13.10 9.60 13.24
N VAL A 187 14.26 10.12 12.84
CA VAL A 187 14.63 10.35 11.44
C VAL A 187 15.59 9.25 10.99
N LEU A 188 15.23 8.53 9.94
CA LEU A 188 16.04 7.47 9.34
C LEU A 188 16.47 7.91 7.94
N SER A 189 17.76 7.83 7.66
CA SER A 189 18.39 8.28 6.41
C SER A 189 19.21 7.18 5.73
N ASP A 190 18.80 5.94 5.92
CA ASP A 190 19.55 4.78 5.41
C ASP A 190 19.44 4.61 3.89
N HIS A 191 18.35 5.08 3.25
CA HIS A 191 18.15 4.96 1.82
C HIS A 191 18.97 5.98 1.02
N SER A 192 19.57 5.52 -0.09
CA SER A 192 20.33 6.37 -1.00
C SER A 192 19.48 7.00 -2.11
N ALA A 193 18.19 6.68 -2.16
CA ALA A 193 17.22 7.24 -3.10
C ALA A 193 15.84 7.33 -2.43
N GLY A 194 14.88 7.96 -3.12
CA GLY A 194 13.52 8.16 -2.60
C GLY A 194 12.86 6.88 -2.13
N VAL A 195 12.13 6.97 -1.02
CA VAL A 195 11.34 5.88 -0.44
C VAL A 195 9.92 5.95 -1.02
N GLU A 196 9.43 4.82 -1.54
CA GLU A 196 8.14 4.73 -2.22
C GLU A 196 7.06 4.03 -1.38
N SER A 197 7.47 3.18 -0.43
CA SER A 197 6.53 2.34 0.32
C SER A 197 6.98 2.05 1.74
N LEU A 198 5.99 1.88 2.62
CA LEU A 198 6.14 1.52 4.04
C LEU A 198 5.13 0.43 4.40
N ALA A 199 5.52 -0.49 5.27
CA ALA A 199 4.61 -1.46 5.87
C ALA A 199 5.04 -1.77 7.30
N PHE A 200 4.14 -1.70 8.27
CA PHE A 200 4.36 -2.15 9.64
C PHE A 200 4.10 -3.64 9.78
N ALA A 201 4.87 -4.30 10.63
CA ALA A 201 4.56 -5.65 11.07
C ALA A 201 3.26 -5.65 11.90
N PRO A 202 2.45 -6.73 11.85
CA PRO A 202 1.17 -6.80 12.56
C PRO A 202 1.28 -6.61 14.08
N ASP A 203 2.42 -6.98 14.66
CA ASP A 203 2.72 -6.81 16.08
C ASP A 203 3.29 -5.44 16.45
N SER A 204 3.42 -4.53 15.49
CA SER A 204 4.02 -3.19 15.64
C SER A 204 5.48 -3.17 16.13
N SER A 205 6.18 -4.29 16.18
CA SER A 205 7.56 -4.37 16.67
C SER A 205 8.58 -3.79 15.70
N GLN A 206 8.26 -3.81 14.40
CA GLN A 206 9.13 -3.41 13.31
C GLN A 206 8.34 -2.91 12.10
N PHE A 207 9.03 -2.28 11.17
CA PHE A 207 8.46 -1.88 9.89
C PHE A 207 9.47 -2.03 8.76
N ALA A 208 8.95 -2.10 7.53
CA ALA A 208 9.73 -2.18 6.30
C ALA A 208 9.59 -0.90 5.50
N SER A 209 10.66 -0.50 4.84
CA SER A 209 10.68 0.58 3.85
C SER A 209 11.22 0.08 2.51
N GLY A 210 10.56 0.43 1.42
CA GLY A 210 10.94 0.08 0.05
C GLY A 210 11.30 1.33 -0.75
N SER A 211 12.43 1.27 -1.47
CA SER A 211 13.01 2.45 -2.10
C SER A 211 13.30 2.27 -3.59
N ARG A 212 13.54 3.42 -4.23
CA ARG A 212 14.09 3.53 -5.58
C ARG A 212 15.53 3.03 -5.69
N ASP A 213 16.23 2.86 -4.54
CA ASP A 213 17.58 2.26 -4.50
C ASP A 213 17.54 0.72 -4.69
N GLY A 214 16.36 0.13 -4.94
CA GLY A 214 16.17 -1.30 -5.16
C GLY A 214 16.28 -2.13 -3.89
N ARG A 215 16.22 -1.51 -2.71
CA ARG A 215 16.36 -2.19 -1.42
C ARG A 215 15.08 -2.12 -0.60
N VAL A 216 14.89 -3.17 0.18
CA VAL A 216 13.94 -3.19 1.30
C VAL A 216 14.76 -3.19 2.60
N ARG A 217 14.43 -2.27 3.51
CA ARG A 217 15.04 -2.21 4.83
C ARG A 217 14.02 -2.48 5.91
N LEU A 218 14.42 -3.30 6.88
CA LEU A 218 13.66 -3.56 8.10
C LEU A 218 14.26 -2.75 9.25
N HIS A 219 13.39 -2.05 9.98
CA HIS A 219 13.76 -1.29 11.16
C HIS A 219 12.91 -1.73 12.34
N SER A 220 13.50 -1.74 13.53
CA SER A 220 12.70 -1.81 14.77
C SER A 220 11.88 -0.54 14.92
N ILE A 221 10.81 -0.59 15.74
CA ILE A 221 10.01 0.60 16.06
C ILE A 221 10.83 1.70 16.77
N GLY A 222 11.98 1.38 17.37
CA GLY A 222 12.95 2.33 17.91
C GLY A 222 13.91 2.93 16.87
N GLY A 223 13.73 2.64 15.58
CA GLY A 223 14.53 3.21 14.49
C GLY A 223 15.85 2.48 14.19
N ARG A 224 16.18 1.38 14.88
CA ARG A 224 17.39 0.61 14.59
C ARG A 224 17.21 -0.20 13.31
N LEU A 225 18.15 -0.07 12.35
CA LEU A 225 18.21 -0.92 11.16
C LEU A 225 18.47 -2.37 11.58
N LEU A 226 17.55 -3.26 11.24
CA LEU A 226 17.63 -4.70 11.55
C LEU A 226 18.21 -5.49 10.38
N ARG A 227 17.78 -5.15 9.15
CA ARG A 227 18.18 -5.88 7.94
C ARG A 227 18.01 -5.04 6.68
N THR A 228 18.86 -5.32 5.68
CA THR A 228 18.73 -4.79 4.32
C THR A 228 18.65 -5.95 3.33
N PHE A 229 17.63 -5.95 2.48
CA PHE A 229 17.51 -6.85 1.33
C PHE A 229 17.89 -6.08 0.08
N GLN A 230 18.77 -6.68 -0.74
CA GLN A 230 19.27 -6.11 -2.00
C GLN A 230 18.80 -6.95 -3.18
N GLY A 231 18.80 -6.35 -4.38
CA GLY A 231 18.44 -7.05 -5.62
C GLY A 231 17.01 -7.56 -5.66
N VAL A 232 16.12 -6.95 -4.87
CA VAL A 232 14.72 -7.36 -4.79
C VAL A 232 14.05 -7.11 -6.14
N GLY A 233 13.59 -8.19 -6.79
CA GLY A 233 12.97 -8.13 -8.11
C GLY A 233 13.97 -8.11 -9.28
N GLU A 234 15.23 -8.43 -9.03
CA GLU A 234 16.18 -8.78 -10.09
C GLU A 234 16.13 -10.30 -10.37
N PRO A 235 16.22 -10.72 -11.64
CA PRO A 235 16.40 -12.15 -11.93
C PRO A 235 17.71 -12.65 -11.30
N PRO A 236 17.77 -13.91 -10.83
CA PRO A 236 18.95 -14.48 -10.14
C PRO A 236 20.28 -14.36 -10.90
N ASN A 237 20.21 -14.14 -12.22
CA ASN A 237 21.36 -14.05 -13.15
C ASN A 237 21.45 -12.70 -13.86
N ALA A 238 20.89 -11.63 -13.32
CA ALA A 238 21.03 -10.30 -13.91
C ALA A 238 22.49 -9.82 -13.81
N THR A 239 23.27 -10.14 -14.82
CA THR A 239 24.56 -9.48 -15.08
C THR A 239 24.28 -8.23 -15.89
N GLY A 240 23.94 -7.10 -15.27
CA GLY A 240 23.59 -5.97 -16.09
C GLY A 240 23.77 -4.62 -15.44
N PHE A 241 24.28 -3.68 -16.21
CA PHE A 241 24.38 -2.24 -15.98
C PHE A 241 23.00 -1.55 -16.02
N GLY A 242 21.95 -2.15 -15.43
CA GLY A 242 20.60 -1.58 -15.34
C GLY A 242 20.38 -0.87 -14.02
N GLN A 243 19.45 0.09 -13.99
CA GLN A 243 18.98 0.66 -12.73
C GLN A 243 18.30 -0.44 -11.92
N ALA A 244 18.63 -0.52 -10.62
CA ALA A 244 18.00 -1.46 -9.70
C ALA A 244 16.47 -1.31 -9.74
N PRO A 245 15.70 -2.41 -9.69
CA PRO A 245 14.25 -2.37 -9.68
C PRO A 245 13.75 -1.57 -8.47
N ARG A 246 12.95 -0.53 -8.69
CA ARG A 246 12.35 0.25 -7.60
C ARG A 246 11.32 -0.61 -6.87
N VAL A 247 11.33 -0.57 -5.55
CA VAL A 247 10.30 -1.20 -4.70
C VAL A 247 9.14 -0.21 -4.56
N LEU A 248 8.04 -0.47 -5.27
CA LEU A 248 6.93 0.47 -5.42
C LEU A 248 5.88 0.34 -4.31
N CYS A 249 5.67 -0.86 -3.82
CA CYS A 249 4.66 -1.15 -2.79
C CYS A 249 5.11 -2.27 -1.87
N LEU A 250 4.64 -2.20 -0.63
CA LEU A 250 4.84 -3.20 0.42
C LEU A 250 3.54 -3.42 1.18
N ALA A 251 3.28 -4.64 1.58
CA ALA A 251 2.24 -5.01 2.52
C ALA A 251 2.76 -6.10 3.47
N TRP A 252 2.47 -5.97 4.76
CA TRP A 252 2.87 -6.96 5.75
C TRP A 252 1.65 -7.75 6.21
N GLY A 253 1.66 -9.05 5.94
CA GLY A 253 0.65 -9.97 6.46
C GLY A 253 1.18 -10.74 7.65
N ASN A 254 0.39 -11.69 8.13
CA ASN A 254 0.73 -12.48 9.32
C ASN A 254 1.95 -13.40 9.11
N THR A 255 2.24 -13.81 7.87
CA THR A 255 3.27 -14.81 7.55
C THR A 255 4.49 -14.22 6.87
N ALA A 256 4.36 -13.10 6.20
CA ALA A 256 5.44 -12.52 5.40
C ALA A 256 5.19 -11.05 5.04
N LEU A 257 6.26 -10.37 4.67
CA LEU A 257 6.22 -9.11 3.95
C LEU A 257 6.17 -9.39 2.45
N ILE A 258 5.21 -8.80 1.77
CA ILE A 258 5.02 -8.90 0.32
C ILE A 258 5.33 -7.55 -0.30
N GLY A 259 5.89 -7.54 -1.50
CA GLY A 259 6.10 -6.30 -2.23
C GLY A 259 6.04 -6.45 -3.74
N GLY A 260 5.92 -5.30 -4.39
CA GLY A 260 5.90 -5.17 -5.84
C GLY A 260 6.98 -4.21 -6.36
N THR A 261 7.50 -4.50 -7.55
CA THR A 261 8.60 -3.73 -8.14
C THR A 261 8.22 -3.07 -9.46
N SER A 262 9.04 -2.10 -9.88
CA SER A 262 8.93 -1.43 -11.18
C SER A 262 9.18 -2.35 -12.37
N THR A 263 9.81 -3.50 -12.16
CA THR A 263 10.07 -4.53 -13.19
C THR A 263 9.02 -5.63 -13.24
N GLY A 264 7.94 -5.48 -12.46
CA GLY A 264 6.79 -6.40 -12.48
C GLY A 264 6.91 -7.61 -11.57
N TYR A 265 7.93 -7.68 -10.71
CA TYR A 265 8.00 -8.77 -9.74
C TYR A 265 7.07 -8.50 -8.54
N VAL A 266 6.37 -9.56 -8.12
CA VAL A 266 5.82 -9.71 -6.78
C VAL A 266 6.78 -10.61 -6.02
N PHE A 267 7.24 -10.18 -4.88
CA PHE A 267 8.18 -10.89 -4.03
C PHE A 267 7.63 -11.09 -2.63
N ARG A 268 8.18 -12.10 -1.95
CA ARG A 268 7.91 -12.42 -0.55
C ARG A 268 9.21 -12.35 0.23
N LEU A 269 9.15 -11.74 1.41
CA LEU A 269 10.18 -11.82 2.44
C LEU A 269 9.57 -12.59 3.61
N PRO A 270 9.97 -13.87 3.82
CA PRO A 270 9.44 -14.65 4.92
C PRO A 270 9.86 -14.03 6.27
N SER A 271 9.01 -14.16 7.27
CA SER A 271 9.34 -13.83 8.65
C SER A 271 10.50 -14.72 9.10
N GLY A 272 11.68 -14.16 9.34
CA GLY A 272 12.87 -14.91 9.74
C GLY A 272 14.12 -14.56 8.92
N GLN A 273 15.09 -15.50 8.88
CA GLN A 273 16.43 -15.25 8.31
C GLN A 273 16.56 -15.52 6.79
N GLY A 274 15.48 -15.84 6.10
CA GLY A 274 15.49 -16.16 4.67
C GLY A 274 15.80 -14.96 3.77
N ASN A 275 16.19 -15.23 2.52
CA ASN A 275 16.27 -14.22 1.47
C ASN A 275 14.88 -13.97 0.88
N TRP A 276 14.76 -12.88 0.09
CA TRP A 276 13.55 -12.65 -0.66
C TRP A 276 13.31 -13.75 -1.70
N GLN A 277 12.04 -14.05 -1.95
CA GLN A 277 11.60 -15.07 -2.89
C GLN A 277 10.70 -14.43 -3.95
N PRO A 278 10.95 -14.65 -5.25
CA PRO A 278 10.02 -14.23 -6.28
C PRO A 278 8.77 -15.11 -6.20
N LEU A 279 7.60 -14.50 -6.17
CA LEU A 279 6.31 -15.20 -6.25
C LEU A 279 5.75 -15.19 -7.66
N HIS A 280 5.88 -14.05 -8.33
CA HIS A 280 5.32 -13.86 -9.66
C HIS A 280 6.09 -12.77 -10.40
N ARG A 281 6.19 -12.91 -11.72
CA ARG A 281 6.68 -11.87 -12.62
C ARG A 281 5.58 -11.48 -13.60
N ASN A 282 5.07 -10.27 -13.43
CA ASN A 282 4.17 -9.67 -14.40
C ASN A 282 4.99 -9.11 -15.58
N GLN A 283 4.89 -9.74 -16.75
CA GLN A 283 5.60 -9.28 -17.96
C GLN A 283 5.00 -7.98 -18.55
N ALA A 284 3.81 -7.57 -18.11
CA ALA A 284 3.11 -6.40 -18.64
C ALA A 284 3.46 -5.08 -17.91
N GLY A 285 4.49 -5.06 -17.07
CA GLY A 285 4.98 -3.84 -16.43
C GLY A 285 4.88 -3.80 -14.90
N PRO A 286 5.02 -2.63 -14.29
CA PRO A 286 5.15 -2.45 -12.85
C PRO A 286 3.97 -2.97 -12.03
N VAL A 287 4.27 -3.41 -10.79
CA VAL A 287 3.28 -3.70 -9.74
C VAL A 287 3.22 -2.49 -8.81
N TYR A 288 2.09 -1.80 -8.79
CA TYR A 288 1.91 -0.52 -8.09
C TYR A 288 1.32 -0.65 -6.69
N SER A 289 0.61 -1.74 -6.43
CA SER A 289 0.00 -2.00 -5.12
C SER A 289 -0.06 -3.49 -4.83
N VAL A 290 0.05 -3.86 -3.57
CA VAL A 290 -0.13 -5.21 -3.08
C VAL A 290 -0.97 -5.19 -1.81
N GLY A 291 -1.69 -6.28 -1.57
CA GLY A 291 -2.40 -6.55 -0.34
C GLY A 291 -2.30 -8.02 -0.01
N GLN A 292 -2.49 -8.38 1.26
CA GLN A 292 -2.49 -9.77 1.71
C GLN A 292 -3.75 -10.06 2.51
N ALA A 293 -4.44 -11.13 2.13
CA ALA A 293 -5.54 -11.74 2.88
C ALA A 293 -5.15 -13.16 3.27
N PRO A 294 -5.88 -13.83 4.19
CA PRO A 294 -5.61 -15.22 4.50
C PRO A 294 -5.62 -16.11 3.26
N GLY A 295 -4.50 -16.77 2.99
CA GLY A 295 -4.34 -17.70 1.87
C GLY A 295 -4.17 -17.07 0.48
N GLN A 296 -4.19 -15.74 0.36
CA GLN A 296 -4.05 -15.08 -0.95
C GLN A 296 -3.28 -13.77 -0.89
N ILE A 297 -2.61 -13.46 -1.98
CA ILE A 297 -1.93 -12.20 -2.24
C ILE A 297 -2.65 -11.53 -3.40
N VAL A 298 -2.98 -10.25 -3.24
CA VAL A 298 -3.61 -9.44 -4.28
C VAL A 298 -2.61 -8.40 -4.76
N ALA A 299 -2.44 -8.30 -6.06
CA ALA A 299 -1.52 -7.33 -6.64
C ALA A 299 -2.17 -6.53 -7.77
N GLY A 300 -1.87 -5.24 -7.84
CA GLY A 300 -2.38 -4.29 -8.81
C GLY A 300 -1.30 -3.84 -9.79
N LYS A 301 -1.58 -3.99 -11.09
CA LYS A 301 -0.78 -3.48 -12.21
C LYS A 301 -1.56 -2.45 -13.02
N THR A 302 -1.02 -2.03 -14.15
CA THR A 302 -1.78 -1.19 -15.08
C THR A 302 -2.96 -1.99 -15.65
N GLY A 303 -4.16 -1.51 -15.42
CA GLY A 303 -5.39 -2.06 -16.00
C GLY A 303 -5.99 -3.27 -15.29
N GLN A 304 -5.29 -3.96 -14.39
CA GLN A 304 -5.76 -5.22 -13.79
C GLN A 304 -5.36 -5.39 -12.33
N VAL A 305 -6.23 -6.04 -11.57
CA VAL A 305 -5.92 -6.68 -10.29
C VAL A 305 -5.79 -8.18 -10.54
N PHE A 306 -4.79 -8.81 -9.97
CA PHE A 306 -4.60 -10.25 -10.03
C PHE A 306 -4.35 -10.84 -8.64
N GLN A 307 -4.71 -12.09 -8.47
CA GLN A 307 -4.58 -12.82 -7.22
C GLN A 307 -3.56 -13.95 -7.38
N LEU A 308 -2.76 -14.13 -6.34
CA LEU A 308 -1.78 -15.20 -6.24
C LEU A 308 -2.12 -16.04 -5.00
N ALA A 309 -2.06 -17.35 -5.13
CA ALA A 309 -2.13 -18.22 -3.96
C ALA A 309 -0.92 -17.97 -3.04
N GLU A 310 -1.14 -17.92 -1.75
CA GLU A 310 -0.03 -17.89 -0.80
C GLU A 310 0.68 -19.26 -0.86
N PRO A 311 2.01 -19.32 -1.05
CA PRO A 311 2.72 -20.59 -1.05
C PRO A 311 2.48 -21.33 0.25
N ALA A 312 2.25 -22.64 0.18
CA ALA A 312 2.18 -23.49 1.36
C ALA A 312 3.45 -23.31 2.22
N LYS A 313 3.27 -23.39 3.54
CA LYS A 313 4.37 -23.26 4.51
C LYS A 313 5.38 -24.39 4.38
#